data_ae2e5dd8a637e2069946d76a9c331a18
#
_entry.id   ae2e5dd8a637e2069946d76a9c331a18
#
_cell.length_a   1.000
_cell.length_b   1.000
_cell.length_c   1.000
_cell.angle_alpha   90.00
_cell.angle_beta   90.00
_cell.angle_gamma   90.00
#
_symmetry.space_group_name_H-M   'P 1'
#
loop_
_entity.id
_entity.type
_entity.pdbx_description
1 polymer ?
#
loop_
_entity_poly.entity_id
_entity_poly.type
_entity_poly.pdbx_seq_one_letter_code
_entity_poly.pdbx_strand_id
1 'polypeptide(L)'
;MGKKDKSKENKKGFRLFGKKRANRKDKKKNERPEICLSLSCTNIESLKEQIEEYKDCCQIVEWCVDSTLGSDDYTQEEFKTVLTEIKKLCKGKKLIVDYKGNEEVGNRIQRWAMGIADIIDIDADNSRLKEMVKEAKRKRTKTLISYHVFDRMPSRDEIATQFVKMERNGGDILKIACFASKESESYEILEAACSYTQLANHKPIVAIAMGEEGQASRICAGDFGSVITYACGSTPTAPGQFNARDLSRY
;
A
#
# COMPACT_ATOMS: atom_id res chain seq x y z
N MET A 1 -7.57 64.43 63.55
CA MET A 1 -8.74 63.59 63.25
C MET A 1 -8.62 63.13 61.82
N GLY A 2 -8.16 61.96 61.62
CA GLY A 2 -7.85 61.41 60.29
C GLY A 2 -8.80 60.29 59.94
N LYS A 3 -9.30 60.27 58.73
CA LYS A 3 -9.97 59.11 58.17
C LYS A 3 -9.06 58.45 57.12
N LYS A 4 -8.75 57.18 57.40
CA LYS A 4 -8.06 56.31 56.44
C LYS A 4 -9.07 55.84 55.43
N ASP A 5 -8.72 56.04 54.16
CA ASP A 5 -9.45 55.42 53.06
C ASP A 5 -8.62 54.25 52.53
N LYS A 6 -9.24 53.06 52.46
CA LYS A 6 -8.64 51.84 52.01
C LYS A 6 -9.13 51.54 50.59
N SER A 7 -8.32 51.88 49.59
CA SER A 7 -8.56 51.37 48.24
C SER A 7 -8.15 49.91 48.14
N LYS A 8 -9.12 49.03 47.87
CA LYS A 8 -8.89 47.61 47.55
C LYS A 8 -8.52 47.48 46.08
N GLU A 9 -7.27 47.21 45.83
CA GLU A 9 -6.82 46.73 44.49
C GLU A 9 -7.32 45.31 44.22
N ASN A 10 -8.11 45.18 43.19
CA ASN A 10 -8.65 43.95 42.70
C ASN A 10 -7.63 43.30 41.73
N LYS A 11 -6.76 42.40 42.24
CA LYS A 11 -5.91 41.56 41.43
C LYS A 11 -6.74 40.42 40.84
N LYS A 12 -7.20 40.60 39.63
CA LYS A 12 -7.71 39.49 38.79
C LYS A 12 -6.50 38.67 38.33
N GLY A 13 -6.31 37.53 38.96
CA GLY A 13 -5.32 36.54 38.54
C GLY A 13 -5.70 35.94 37.20
N PHE A 14 -4.82 36.12 36.24
CA PHE A 14 -4.87 35.45 34.95
C PHE A 14 -4.56 33.96 35.16
N ARG A 15 -5.60 33.11 35.12
CA ARG A 15 -5.41 31.66 35.09
C ARG A 15 -4.88 31.27 33.72
N LEU A 16 -3.60 31.01 33.62
CA LEU A 16 -2.95 30.35 32.50
C LEU A 16 -3.59 28.95 32.31
N PHE A 17 -4.15 28.76 31.13
CA PHE A 17 -4.66 27.50 30.66
C PHE A 17 -3.64 26.41 30.86
N GLY A 18 -3.94 25.45 31.74
CA GLY A 18 -3.17 24.25 31.93
C GLY A 18 -3.16 23.46 30.62
N LYS A 19 -1.98 23.38 30.01
CA LYS A 19 -1.71 22.42 28.93
C LYS A 19 -1.96 21.03 29.48
N LYS A 20 -3.10 20.41 29.13
CA LYS A 20 -3.28 18.97 29.25
C LYS A 20 -2.17 18.35 28.38
N ARG A 21 -1.13 17.81 29.03
CA ARG A 21 -0.19 16.90 28.37
C ARG A 21 -1.02 15.75 27.82
N ALA A 22 -1.21 15.70 26.51
CA ALA A 22 -1.70 14.54 25.83
C ALA A 22 -0.81 13.36 26.23
N ASN A 23 -1.42 12.37 26.83
CA ASN A 23 -0.76 11.14 27.28
C ASN A 23 -0.35 10.37 25.99
N ARG A 24 0.90 10.55 25.55
CA ARG A 24 1.52 9.80 24.47
C ARG A 24 1.76 8.36 24.93
N LYS A 25 0.68 7.59 25.09
CA LYS A 25 0.68 6.15 25.31
C LYS A 25 -0.10 5.40 24.24
N ASP A 26 0.03 5.82 23.01
CA ASP A 26 -0.16 4.96 21.86
C ASP A 26 1.17 4.93 21.08
N LYS A 27 2.17 4.24 21.66
CA LYS A 27 3.16 3.58 20.82
C LYS A 27 2.37 2.55 20.04
N LYS A 28 1.96 2.89 18.78
CA LYS A 28 1.66 1.87 17.79
C LYS A 28 2.82 0.87 17.88
N LYS A 29 2.53 -0.33 18.36
CA LYS A 29 3.42 -1.48 18.22
C LYS A 29 3.86 -1.44 16.76
N ASN A 30 5.16 -1.42 16.48
CA ASN A 30 5.68 -1.64 15.14
C ASN A 30 5.20 -3.04 14.74
N GLU A 31 4.02 -3.10 14.14
CA GLU A 31 3.52 -4.34 13.55
C GLU A 31 4.36 -4.54 12.29
N ARG A 32 4.94 -5.73 12.16
CA ARG A 32 5.65 -6.10 10.94
C ARG A 32 4.71 -5.88 9.75
N PRO A 33 5.22 -5.39 8.60
CA PRO A 33 4.39 -5.25 7.41
C PRO A 33 3.87 -6.63 6.98
N GLU A 34 2.65 -6.68 6.46
CA GLU A 34 2.11 -7.91 5.88
C GLU A 34 2.91 -8.26 4.63
N ILE A 35 3.33 -9.51 4.50
CA ILE A 35 4.00 -9.97 3.29
C ILE A 35 2.96 -10.22 2.21
N CYS A 36 3.10 -9.55 1.08
CA CYS A 36 2.34 -9.76 -0.13
C CYS A 36 3.13 -10.65 -1.09
N LEU A 37 2.62 -11.85 -1.35
CA LEU A 37 3.13 -12.75 -2.37
C LEU A 37 2.59 -12.29 -3.73
N SER A 38 3.45 -11.67 -4.54
CA SER A 38 3.09 -11.20 -5.88
C SER A 38 3.41 -12.30 -6.89
N LEU A 39 2.42 -12.71 -7.67
CA LEU A 39 2.48 -13.84 -8.58
C LEU A 39 2.17 -13.44 -10.01
N SER A 40 3.15 -13.66 -10.88
CA SER A 40 3.09 -13.50 -12.32
C SER A 40 3.29 -14.87 -12.97
N CYS A 41 2.22 -15.65 -13.02
CA CYS A 41 2.23 -17.02 -13.55
C CYS A 41 1.70 -17.06 -14.98
N THR A 42 2.19 -17.97 -15.80
CA THR A 42 1.79 -18.10 -17.21
C THR A 42 0.48 -18.84 -17.43
N ASN A 43 -0.05 -19.49 -16.39
CA ASN A 43 -1.33 -20.19 -16.42
C ASN A 43 -1.91 -20.35 -15.01
N ILE A 44 -3.19 -20.75 -14.94
CA ILE A 44 -3.94 -20.86 -13.68
C ILE A 44 -3.44 -21.99 -12.79
N GLU A 45 -3.00 -23.11 -13.35
CA GLU A 45 -2.49 -24.26 -12.60
C GLU A 45 -1.22 -23.85 -11.83
N SER A 46 -0.26 -23.22 -12.52
CA SER A 46 0.95 -22.70 -11.90
C SER A 46 0.64 -21.66 -10.82
N LEU A 47 -0.35 -20.80 -11.03
CA LEU A 47 -0.80 -19.84 -10.02
C LEU A 47 -1.31 -20.54 -8.75
N LYS A 48 -2.14 -21.58 -8.92
CA LYS A 48 -2.69 -22.37 -7.80
C LYS A 48 -1.59 -23.08 -7.03
N GLU A 49 -0.63 -23.69 -7.73
CA GLU A 49 0.56 -24.35 -7.13
C GLU A 49 1.38 -23.37 -6.30
N GLN A 50 1.67 -22.17 -6.84
CA GLN A 50 2.43 -21.14 -6.12
C GLN A 50 1.68 -20.64 -4.86
N ILE A 51 0.38 -20.45 -4.93
CA ILE A 51 -0.43 -20.04 -3.76
C ILE A 51 -0.33 -21.10 -2.66
N GLU A 52 -0.47 -22.38 -3.00
CA GLU A 52 -0.41 -23.48 -2.03
C GLU A 52 1.02 -23.65 -1.47
N GLU A 53 2.05 -23.53 -2.31
CA GLU A 53 3.46 -23.67 -1.93
C GLU A 53 3.91 -22.60 -0.94
N TYR A 54 3.44 -21.34 -1.10
CA TYR A 54 3.87 -20.20 -0.29
C TYR A 54 2.83 -19.75 0.74
N LYS A 55 1.76 -20.52 0.94
CA LYS A 55 0.63 -20.12 1.81
C LYS A 55 1.02 -19.74 3.23
N ASP A 56 2.06 -20.33 3.80
CA ASP A 56 2.49 -20.07 5.18
C ASP A 56 3.49 -18.91 5.30
N CYS A 57 3.92 -18.35 4.15
CA CYS A 57 4.92 -17.28 4.08
C CYS A 57 4.31 -15.88 3.81
N CYS A 58 2.99 -15.77 3.65
CA CYS A 58 2.35 -14.50 3.29
C CYS A 58 1.00 -14.31 3.96
N GLN A 59 0.55 -13.06 4.07
CA GLN A 59 -0.78 -12.66 4.54
C GLN A 59 -1.66 -12.15 3.40
N ILE A 60 -1.03 -11.78 2.29
CA ILE A 60 -1.68 -11.23 1.10
C ILE A 60 -1.17 -12.00 -0.12
N VAL A 61 -2.03 -12.28 -1.08
CA VAL A 61 -1.67 -12.78 -2.41
C VAL A 61 -2.05 -11.70 -3.42
N GLU A 62 -1.13 -11.32 -4.27
CA GLU A 62 -1.39 -10.48 -5.45
C GLU A 62 -1.31 -11.33 -6.70
N TRP A 63 -2.39 -11.31 -7.46
CA TRP A 63 -2.47 -11.95 -8.76
C TRP A 63 -2.29 -10.93 -9.87
N CYS A 64 -1.16 -11.01 -10.60
CA CYS A 64 -0.88 -10.24 -11.80
C CYS A 64 -1.60 -10.91 -12.98
N VAL A 65 -2.81 -10.47 -13.28
CA VAL A 65 -3.73 -11.13 -14.21
C VAL A 65 -3.21 -11.14 -15.65
N ASP A 66 -2.57 -10.04 -16.07
CA ASP A 66 -2.00 -9.88 -17.42
C ASP A 66 -1.00 -10.97 -17.78
N SER A 67 -0.24 -11.46 -16.81
CA SER A 67 0.74 -12.54 -17.02
C SER A 67 0.09 -13.91 -17.19
N THR A 68 -1.07 -14.13 -16.55
CA THR A 68 -1.70 -15.46 -16.47
C THR A 68 -2.73 -15.68 -17.57
N LEU A 69 -3.52 -14.66 -17.87
CA LEU A 69 -4.65 -14.79 -18.77
C LEU A 69 -4.37 -14.28 -20.19
N GLY A 70 -3.18 -13.72 -20.44
CA GLY A 70 -2.89 -13.12 -21.74
C GLY A 70 -3.84 -11.97 -22.06
N SER A 71 -4.08 -11.74 -23.34
CA SER A 71 -5.00 -10.71 -23.78
C SER A 71 -6.47 -11.20 -23.86
N ASP A 72 -7.37 -10.33 -23.81
CA ASP A 72 -8.72 -10.08 -24.32
C ASP A 72 -9.80 -11.19 -24.40
N ASP A 73 -9.51 -12.48 -24.33
CA ASP A 73 -10.44 -13.56 -24.72
C ASP A 73 -11.32 -14.11 -23.57
N TYR A 74 -11.20 -13.57 -22.35
CA TYR A 74 -12.03 -14.02 -21.24
C TYR A 74 -13.36 -13.27 -21.18
N THR A 75 -14.45 -14.06 -21.07
CA THR A 75 -15.74 -13.52 -20.67
C THR A 75 -15.73 -13.16 -19.18
N GLN A 76 -16.63 -12.27 -18.80
CA GLN A 76 -16.79 -11.91 -17.37
C GLN A 76 -17.08 -13.12 -16.49
N GLU A 77 -17.83 -14.09 -16.99
CA GLU A 77 -18.24 -15.28 -16.25
C GLU A 77 -17.06 -16.22 -15.99
N GLU A 78 -16.27 -16.50 -17.03
CA GLU A 78 -15.04 -17.29 -16.92
C GLU A 78 -14.06 -16.66 -15.94
N PHE A 79 -13.78 -15.36 -16.07
CA PHE A 79 -12.91 -14.65 -15.16
C PHE A 79 -13.39 -14.74 -13.70
N LYS A 80 -14.68 -14.50 -13.44
CA LYS A 80 -15.23 -14.59 -12.08
C LYS A 80 -15.19 -16.00 -11.51
N THR A 81 -15.34 -17.01 -12.34
CA THR A 81 -15.23 -18.41 -11.93
C THR A 81 -13.81 -18.67 -11.43
N VAL A 82 -12.80 -18.35 -12.25
CA VAL A 82 -11.38 -18.51 -11.88
C VAL A 82 -11.03 -17.67 -10.63
N LEU A 83 -11.43 -16.41 -10.59
CA LEU A 83 -11.17 -15.53 -9.46
C LEU A 83 -11.77 -16.07 -8.15
N THR A 84 -12.97 -16.65 -8.23
CA THR A 84 -13.64 -17.25 -7.06
C THR A 84 -12.88 -18.49 -6.55
N GLU A 85 -12.32 -19.30 -7.45
CA GLU A 85 -11.48 -20.45 -7.08
C GLU A 85 -10.18 -19.97 -6.41
N ILE A 86 -9.50 -18.99 -7.01
CA ILE A 86 -8.27 -18.40 -6.42
C ILE A 86 -8.57 -17.83 -5.04
N LYS A 87 -9.68 -17.08 -4.89
CA LYS A 87 -10.08 -16.52 -3.59
C LYS A 87 -10.32 -17.60 -2.54
N LYS A 88 -10.88 -18.74 -2.91
CA LYS A 88 -11.03 -19.89 -1.99
C LYS A 88 -9.70 -20.48 -1.57
N LEU A 89 -8.72 -20.58 -2.47
CA LEU A 89 -7.38 -21.07 -2.15
C LEU A 89 -6.64 -20.14 -1.19
N CYS A 90 -6.88 -18.84 -1.26
CA CYS A 90 -6.28 -17.86 -0.35
C CYS A 90 -6.68 -18.05 1.14
N LYS A 91 -7.73 -18.83 1.47
CA LYS A 91 -8.10 -19.29 2.83
C LYS A 91 -7.89 -18.25 3.95
N GLY A 92 -8.58 -17.12 3.88
CA GLY A 92 -8.51 -16.05 4.89
C GLY A 92 -7.39 -15.04 4.68
N LYS A 93 -6.53 -15.23 3.68
CA LYS A 93 -5.61 -14.19 3.21
C LYS A 93 -6.36 -13.16 2.36
N LYS A 94 -5.80 -11.96 2.27
CA LYS A 94 -6.32 -10.95 1.33
C LYS A 94 -5.86 -11.30 -0.08
N LEU A 95 -6.74 -11.07 -1.05
CA LEU A 95 -6.43 -11.19 -2.47
C LEU A 95 -6.44 -9.81 -3.11
N ILE A 96 -5.31 -9.44 -3.72
CA ILE A 96 -5.17 -8.29 -4.60
C ILE A 96 -5.27 -8.78 -6.05
N VAL A 97 -6.06 -8.08 -6.85
CA VAL A 97 -6.10 -8.27 -8.31
C VAL A 97 -5.40 -7.07 -8.95
N ASP A 98 -4.32 -7.34 -9.66
CA ASP A 98 -3.54 -6.38 -10.42
C ASP A 98 -3.57 -6.68 -11.91
N TYR A 99 -3.52 -5.63 -12.73
CA TYR A 99 -3.40 -5.72 -14.19
C TYR A 99 -2.61 -4.52 -14.71
N LYS A 100 -1.47 -4.78 -15.36
CA LYS A 100 -0.53 -3.74 -15.83
C LYS A 100 -0.48 -3.59 -17.35
N GLY A 101 -1.36 -4.24 -18.09
CA GLY A 101 -1.42 -4.14 -19.56
C GLY A 101 -2.22 -2.91 -20.04
N ASN A 102 -3.03 -3.12 -21.08
CA ASN A 102 -3.89 -2.07 -21.64
C ASN A 102 -4.88 -1.52 -20.59
N GLU A 103 -5.01 -0.20 -20.49
CA GLU A 103 -5.84 0.47 -19.46
C GLU A 103 -7.33 0.08 -19.55
N GLU A 104 -7.90 -0.03 -20.76
CA GLU A 104 -9.32 -0.38 -20.91
C GLU A 104 -9.59 -1.82 -20.47
N VAL A 105 -8.69 -2.74 -20.83
CA VAL A 105 -8.73 -4.14 -20.38
C VAL A 105 -8.57 -4.21 -18.87
N GLY A 106 -7.62 -3.51 -18.31
CA GLY A 106 -7.39 -3.43 -16.88
C GLY A 106 -8.61 -2.90 -16.13
N ASN A 107 -9.20 -1.81 -16.61
CA ASN A 107 -10.44 -1.27 -16.04
C ASN A 107 -11.59 -2.27 -16.07
N ARG A 108 -11.70 -3.06 -17.14
CA ARG A 108 -12.72 -4.13 -17.29
C ARG A 108 -12.46 -5.25 -16.28
N ILE A 109 -11.25 -5.80 -16.24
CA ILE A 109 -10.84 -6.89 -15.33
C ILE A 109 -11.05 -6.47 -13.87
N GLN A 110 -10.58 -5.28 -13.49
CA GLN A 110 -10.73 -4.77 -12.13
C GLN A 110 -12.22 -4.60 -11.74
N ARG A 111 -13.08 -4.12 -12.66
CA ARG A 111 -14.53 -4.05 -12.42
C ARG A 111 -15.15 -5.43 -12.19
N TRP A 112 -14.71 -6.44 -12.93
CA TRP A 112 -15.16 -7.82 -12.73
C TRP A 112 -14.69 -8.40 -11.40
N ALA A 113 -13.49 -7.99 -10.93
CA ALA A 113 -12.93 -8.42 -9.65
C ALA A 113 -13.63 -7.79 -8.44
N MET A 114 -14.22 -6.60 -8.61
CA MET A 114 -14.90 -5.90 -7.51
C MET A 114 -16.05 -6.73 -6.92
N GLY A 115 -16.05 -6.89 -5.60
CA GLY A 115 -17.01 -7.68 -4.84
C GLY A 115 -16.57 -9.13 -4.61
N ILE A 116 -15.47 -9.59 -5.25
CA ILE A 116 -14.85 -10.91 -5.04
C ILE A 116 -13.47 -10.77 -4.44
N ALA A 117 -12.59 -9.97 -5.07
CA ALA A 117 -11.28 -9.61 -4.53
C ALA A 117 -11.44 -8.67 -3.31
N ASP A 118 -10.50 -8.74 -2.37
CA ASP A 118 -10.46 -7.82 -1.24
C ASP A 118 -9.95 -6.45 -1.65
N ILE A 119 -9.00 -6.42 -2.58
CA ILE A 119 -8.30 -5.21 -3.04
C ILE A 119 -8.15 -5.31 -4.57
N ILE A 120 -8.28 -4.17 -5.25
CA ILE A 120 -7.83 -4.00 -6.64
C ILE A 120 -6.70 -2.99 -6.67
N ASP A 121 -5.64 -3.26 -7.46
CA ASP A 121 -4.53 -2.33 -7.69
C ASP A 121 -4.82 -1.49 -8.93
N ILE A 122 -4.96 -0.18 -8.77
CA ILE A 122 -5.25 0.77 -9.85
C ILE A 122 -4.05 1.70 -10.01
N ASP A 123 -3.55 1.85 -11.23
CA ASP A 123 -2.47 2.78 -11.52
C ASP A 123 -2.86 4.23 -11.19
N ALA A 124 -1.94 4.99 -10.60
CA ALA A 124 -2.16 6.39 -10.22
C ALA A 124 -2.43 7.31 -11.43
N ASP A 125 -1.94 6.92 -12.59
CA ASP A 125 -2.11 7.65 -13.85
C ASP A 125 -3.31 7.17 -14.68
N ASN A 126 -4.11 6.20 -14.14
CA ASN A 126 -5.32 5.72 -14.80
C ASN A 126 -6.31 6.87 -15.04
N SER A 127 -6.73 7.03 -16.29
CA SER A 127 -7.61 8.12 -16.73
C SER A 127 -8.97 8.13 -16.02
N ARG A 128 -9.43 6.96 -15.53
CA ARG A 128 -10.71 6.78 -14.80
C ARG A 128 -10.53 6.52 -13.31
N LEU A 129 -9.36 6.83 -12.74
CA LEU A 129 -9.00 6.53 -11.35
C LEU A 129 -10.13 6.85 -10.35
N LYS A 130 -10.63 8.10 -10.37
CA LYS A 130 -11.69 8.53 -9.44
C LYS A 130 -13.00 7.76 -9.59
N GLU A 131 -13.37 7.42 -10.82
CA GLU A 131 -14.55 6.62 -11.12
C GLU A 131 -14.39 5.19 -10.56
N MET A 132 -13.24 4.56 -10.83
CA MET A 132 -12.90 3.21 -10.38
C MET A 132 -12.89 3.12 -8.85
N VAL A 133 -12.27 4.08 -8.16
CA VAL A 133 -12.25 4.16 -6.69
C VAL A 133 -13.68 4.26 -6.12
N LYS A 134 -14.52 5.11 -6.71
CA LYS A 134 -15.92 5.27 -6.29
C LYS A 134 -16.72 3.97 -6.51
N GLU A 135 -16.49 3.28 -7.62
CA GLU A 135 -17.15 2.01 -7.93
C GLU A 135 -16.72 0.89 -6.99
N ALA A 136 -15.41 0.74 -6.74
CA ALA A 136 -14.85 -0.22 -5.80
C ALA A 136 -15.45 -0.05 -4.39
N LYS A 137 -15.54 1.19 -3.91
CA LYS A 137 -16.15 1.51 -2.62
C LYS A 137 -17.62 1.09 -2.54
N ARG A 138 -18.42 1.28 -3.61
CA ARG A 138 -19.82 0.82 -3.66
C ARG A 138 -19.92 -0.70 -3.58
N LYS A 139 -18.94 -1.41 -4.16
CA LYS A 139 -18.86 -2.87 -4.17
C LYS A 139 -18.10 -3.45 -2.96
N ARG A 140 -17.69 -2.60 -2.00
CA ARG A 140 -16.96 -2.97 -0.79
C ARG A 140 -15.61 -3.64 -1.05
N THR A 141 -14.98 -3.32 -2.17
CA THR A 141 -13.60 -3.71 -2.51
C THR A 141 -12.70 -2.54 -2.19
N LYS A 142 -11.58 -2.78 -1.49
CA LYS A 142 -10.58 -1.74 -1.23
C LYS A 142 -9.79 -1.43 -2.48
N THR A 143 -9.25 -0.23 -2.54
CA THR A 143 -8.36 0.20 -3.61
C THR A 143 -6.94 0.40 -3.09
N LEU A 144 -5.99 -0.21 -3.76
CA LEU A 144 -4.59 0.15 -3.69
C LEU A 144 -4.32 1.01 -4.93
N ILE A 145 -3.89 2.25 -4.72
CA ILE A 145 -3.44 3.09 -5.83
C ILE A 145 -1.93 2.96 -5.90
N SER A 146 -1.41 2.53 -7.06
CA SER A 146 0.02 2.30 -7.26
C SER A 146 0.63 3.30 -8.25
N TYR A 147 1.85 3.74 -7.95
CA TYR A 147 2.67 4.58 -8.82
C TYR A 147 4.05 3.95 -8.97
N HIS A 148 4.46 3.75 -10.22
CA HIS A 148 5.73 3.10 -10.54
C HIS A 148 6.64 4.03 -11.35
N VAL A 149 7.93 4.09 -10.97
CA VAL A 149 8.98 4.78 -11.72
C VAL A 149 10.10 3.78 -11.96
N PHE A 150 10.28 3.35 -13.21
CA PHE A 150 11.17 2.24 -13.55
C PHE A 150 12.59 2.66 -13.93
N ASP A 151 12.84 3.94 -14.13
CA ASP A 151 14.08 4.47 -14.68
C ASP A 151 14.92 5.29 -13.69
N ARG A 152 14.34 5.71 -12.58
CA ARG A 152 15.03 6.54 -11.57
C ARG A 152 14.38 6.47 -10.19
N MET A 153 15.07 7.00 -9.19
CA MET A 153 14.47 7.38 -7.90
C MET A 153 14.05 8.86 -7.97
N PRO A 154 12.75 9.18 -7.80
CA PRO A 154 12.31 10.57 -7.67
C PRO A 154 12.81 11.21 -6.38
N SER A 155 12.84 12.53 -6.32
CA SER A 155 13.16 13.25 -5.07
C SER A 155 12.12 12.98 -3.97
N ARG A 156 12.52 13.20 -2.72
CA ARG A 156 11.62 13.05 -1.56
C ARG A 156 10.35 13.88 -1.69
N ASP A 157 10.46 15.10 -2.22
CA ASP A 157 9.31 15.99 -2.40
C ASP A 157 8.37 15.49 -3.50
N GLU A 158 8.91 14.92 -4.58
CA GLU A 158 8.10 14.27 -5.63
C GLU A 158 7.34 13.08 -5.05
N ILE A 159 8.01 12.21 -4.27
CA ILE A 159 7.41 11.04 -3.64
C ILE A 159 6.31 11.48 -2.64
N ALA A 160 6.60 12.43 -1.75
CA ALA A 160 5.65 12.93 -0.78
C ALA A 160 4.42 13.57 -1.46
N THR A 161 4.65 14.36 -2.51
CA THR A 161 3.58 14.96 -3.32
C THR A 161 2.72 13.89 -3.99
N GLN A 162 3.33 12.81 -4.47
CA GLN A 162 2.60 11.72 -5.12
C GLN A 162 1.72 10.96 -4.12
N PHE A 163 2.18 10.71 -2.88
CA PHE A 163 1.32 10.14 -1.83
C PHE A 163 0.08 11.02 -1.58
N VAL A 164 0.27 12.33 -1.41
CA VAL A 164 -0.84 13.27 -1.21
C VAL A 164 -1.80 13.29 -2.40
N LYS A 165 -1.29 13.21 -3.63
CA LYS A 165 -2.12 13.16 -4.85
C LYS A 165 -2.97 11.89 -4.90
N MET A 166 -2.38 10.73 -4.58
CA MET A 166 -3.10 9.45 -4.53
C MET A 166 -4.15 9.43 -3.40
N GLU A 167 -3.84 9.98 -2.22
CA GLU A 167 -4.79 10.13 -1.13
C GLU A 167 -6.01 10.98 -1.53
N ARG A 168 -5.79 12.11 -2.21
CA ARG A 168 -6.86 12.99 -2.73
C ARG A 168 -7.75 12.30 -3.77
N ASN A 169 -7.23 11.30 -4.47
CA ASN A 169 -8.01 10.45 -5.37
C ASN A 169 -8.82 9.37 -4.63
N GLY A 170 -8.64 9.23 -3.31
CA GLY A 170 -9.46 8.40 -2.45
C GLY A 170 -8.98 6.97 -2.25
N GLY A 171 -7.70 6.67 -2.56
CA GLY A 171 -7.10 5.36 -2.30
C GLY A 171 -7.20 4.92 -0.84
N ASP A 172 -7.43 3.65 -0.62
CA ASP A 172 -7.42 3.05 0.72
C ASP A 172 -6.01 2.68 1.17
N ILE A 173 -5.15 2.30 0.22
CA ILE A 173 -3.72 2.01 0.38
C ILE A 173 -2.99 2.73 -0.76
N LEU A 174 -1.84 3.34 -0.47
CA LEU A 174 -1.05 4.08 -1.44
C LEU A 174 0.31 3.40 -1.62
N LYS A 175 0.62 2.94 -2.85
CA LYS A 175 1.87 2.23 -3.16
C LYS A 175 2.72 3.05 -4.10
N ILE A 176 3.99 3.28 -3.73
CA ILE A 176 5.00 3.86 -4.61
C ILE A 176 6.16 2.88 -4.73
N ALA A 177 6.54 2.57 -5.96
CA ALA A 177 7.69 1.73 -6.26
C ALA A 177 8.59 2.42 -7.29
N CYS A 178 9.85 2.73 -6.92
CA CYS A 178 10.78 3.47 -7.74
C CYS A 178 12.09 2.70 -7.90
N PHE A 179 12.72 2.79 -9.07
CA PHE A 179 14.00 2.13 -9.32
C PHE A 179 15.13 2.82 -8.54
N ALA A 180 15.92 2.03 -7.83
CA ALA A 180 17.13 2.47 -7.14
C ALA A 180 18.36 2.03 -7.92
N SER A 181 19.21 2.98 -8.27
CA SER A 181 20.50 2.75 -8.96
C SER A 181 21.66 2.61 -7.97
N LYS A 182 21.43 2.94 -6.70
CA LYS A 182 22.41 2.86 -5.60
C LYS A 182 21.69 2.67 -4.26
N GLU A 183 22.33 2.02 -3.30
CA GLU A 183 21.78 1.69 -1.99
C GLU A 183 21.20 2.90 -1.23
N SER A 184 21.87 4.05 -1.31
CA SER A 184 21.40 5.27 -0.64
C SER A 184 20.01 5.72 -1.07
N GLU A 185 19.55 5.37 -2.27
CA GLU A 185 18.22 5.69 -2.77
C GLU A 185 17.11 4.89 -2.07
N SER A 186 17.43 3.73 -1.47
CA SER A 186 16.51 3.01 -0.59
C SER A 186 16.08 3.85 0.60
N TYR A 187 17.00 4.63 1.15
CA TYR A 187 16.70 5.51 2.28
C TYR A 187 15.90 6.74 1.86
N GLU A 188 16.10 7.25 0.64
CA GLU A 188 15.32 8.39 0.10
C GLU A 188 13.82 8.10 0.10
N ILE A 189 13.42 6.94 -0.45
CA ILE A 189 12.01 6.58 -0.50
C ILE A 189 11.46 6.22 0.89
N LEU A 190 12.26 5.59 1.75
CA LEU A 190 11.85 5.26 3.11
C LEU A 190 11.65 6.51 3.98
N GLU A 191 12.52 7.51 3.87
CA GLU A 191 12.38 8.78 4.59
C GLU A 191 11.20 9.61 4.08
N ALA A 192 10.94 9.60 2.76
CA ALA A 192 9.75 10.22 2.19
C ALA A 192 8.47 9.56 2.73
N ALA A 193 8.45 8.22 2.81
CA ALA A 193 7.37 7.44 3.40
C ALA A 193 7.15 7.80 4.87
N CYS A 194 8.23 7.80 5.66
CA CYS A 194 8.19 8.20 7.08
C CYS A 194 7.62 9.60 7.27
N SER A 195 8.05 10.55 6.43
CA SER A 195 7.56 11.95 6.48
C SER A 195 6.05 12.02 6.21
N TYR A 196 5.54 11.28 5.22
CA TYR A 196 4.12 11.22 4.93
C TYR A 196 3.33 10.62 6.10
N THR A 197 3.84 9.55 6.74
CA THR A 197 3.14 8.90 7.87
C THR A 197 3.12 9.72 9.16
N GLN A 198 3.86 10.83 9.22
CA GLN A 198 3.77 11.79 10.32
C GLN A 198 2.60 12.77 10.16
N LEU A 199 1.97 12.84 8.98
CA LEU A 199 0.80 13.67 8.77
C LEU A 199 -0.40 13.12 9.55
N ALA A 200 -1.23 14.01 10.07
CA ALA A 200 -2.47 13.60 10.73
C ALA A 200 -3.43 12.95 9.71
N ASN A 201 -3.98 11.79 10.07
CA ASN A 201 -4.94 11.05 9.23
C ASN A 201 -4.36 10.50 7.91
N HIS A 202 -3.03 10.27 7.82
CA HIS A 202 -2.43 9.65 6.65
C HIS A 202 -3.06 8.28 6.33
N LYS A 203 -3.01 7.90 5.07
CA LYS A 203 -3.45 6.58 4.60
C LYS A 203 -2.35 5.53 4.84
N PRO A 204 -2.70 4.23 4.93
CA PRO A 204 -1.73 3.15 4.84
C PRO A 204 -0.91 3.28 3.56
N ILE A 205 0.40 3.08 3.66
CA ILE A 205 1.32 3.21 2.53
C ILE A 205 2.16 1.97 2.31
N VAL A 206 2.71 1.90 1.10
CA VAL A 206 3.73 0.94 0.68
C VAL A 206 4.79 1.72 -0.09
N ALA A 207 6.03 1.68 0.38
CA ALA A 207 7.17 2.36 -0.23
C ALA A 207 8.26 1.34 -0.58
N ILE A 208 8.60 1.22 -1.87
CA ILE A 208 9.51 0.20 -2.39
C ILE A 208 10.57 0.85 -3.26
N ALA A 209 11.83 0.64 -2.95
CA ALA A 209 12.92 0.80 -3.89
C ALA A 209 13.09 -0.53 -4.66
N MET A 210 12.99 -0.47 -5.99
CA MET A 210 13.20 -1.62 -6.88
C MET A 210 14.68 -1.76 -7.26
N GLY A 211 15.07 -2.95 -7.71
CA GLY A 211 16.45 -3.27 -8.03
C GLY A 211 17.19 -3.92 -6.85
N GLU A 212 18.36 -4.47 -7.11
CA GLU A 212 19.20 -5.09 -6.08
C GLU A 212 19.62 -4.08 -5.01
N GLU A 213 19.97 -2.87 -5.41
CA GLU A 213 20.32 -1.74 -4.54
C GLU A 213 19.11 -1.29 -3.67
N GLY A 214 17.89 -1.64 -4.09
CA GLY A 214 16.64 -1.31 -3.41
C GLY A 214 16.23 -2.29 -2.30
N GLN A 215 16.91 -3.42 -2.14
CA GLN A 215 16.48 -4.52 -1.29
C GLN A 215 16.27 -4.14 0.19
N ALA A 216 17.08 -3.22 0.72
CA ALA A 216 16.94 -2.74 2.10
C ALA A 216 15.53 -2.19 2.39
N SER A 217 14.90 -1.52 1.40
CA SER A 217 13.55 -0.98 1.55
C SER A 217 12.49 -2.03 1.82
N ARG A 218 12.69 -3.28 1.38
CA ARG A 218 11.73 -4.38 1.58
C ARG A 218 11.83 -4.99 2.98
N ILE A 219 13.03 -5.03 3.55
CA ILE A 219 13.30 -5.55 4.89
C ILE A 219 12.87 -4.53 5.95
N CYS A 220 13.28 -3.26 5.77
CA CYS A 220 13.03 -2.20 6.73
C CYS A 220 11.67 -1.49 6.53
N ALA A 221 10.83 -1.95 5.59
CA ALA A 221 9.58 -1.31 5.20
C ALA A 221 8.70 -0.87 6.40
N GLY A 222 8.53 -1.76 7.38
CA GLY A 222 7.69 -1.52 8.56
C GLY A 222 8.20 -0.41 9.47
N ASP A 223 9.52 -0.29 9.64
CA ASP A 223 10.14 0.74 10.48
C ASP A 223 9.89 2.16 9.94
N PHE A 224 9.65 2.27 8.63
CA PHE A 224 9.35 3.52 7.94
C PHE A 224 7.88 3.70 7.59
N GLY A 225 7.00 2.84 8.13
CA GLY A 225 5.55 3.01 8.08
C GLY A 225 4.83 2.32 6.92
N SER A 226 5.53 1.52 6.09
CA SER A 226 4.85 0.66 5.11
C SER A 226 4.07 -0.44 5.82
N VAL A 227 2.84 -0.66 5.39
CA VAL A 227 1.95 -1.70 5.96
C VAL A 227 2.04 -3.03 5.20
N ILE A 228 2.64 -3.03 4.02
CA ILE A 228 2.85 -4.21 3.19
C ILE A 228 4.28 -4.19 2.66
N THR A 229 4.93 -5.36 2.61
CA THR A 229 6.15 -5.60 1.85
C THR A 229 5.91 -6.69 0.82
N TYR A 230 6.55 -6.58 -0.35
CA TYR A 230 6.29 -7.45 -1.49
C TYR A 230 7.40 -8.48 -1.69
N ALA A 231 7.00 -9.74 -1.81
CA ALA A 231 7.86 -10.87 -2.11
C ALA A 231 7.37 -11.61 -3.35
N CYS A 232 8.22 -12.42 -3.94
CA CYS A 232 7.86 -13.31 -5.04
C CYS A 232 7.70 -14.77 -4.57
N GLY A 233 7.08 -15.57 -5.42
CA GLY A 233 7.15 -17.02 -5.37
C GLY A 233 8.47 -17.54 -5.97
N SER A 234 8.37 -18.48 -6.88
CA SER A 234 9.54 -19.03 -7.58
C SER A 234 10.18 -18.07 -8.58
N THR A 235 9.43 -17.09 -9.08
CA THR A 235 9.92 -16.10 -10.05
C THR A 235 9.62 -14.68 -9.59
N PRO A 236 10.61 -13.75 -9.59
CA PRO A 236 10.38 -12.36 -9.28
C PRO A 236 9.42 -11.69 -10.27
N THR A 237 8.48 -10.89 -9.75
CA THR A 237 7.57 -10.05 -10.55
C THR A 237 8.08 -8.63 -10.72
N ALA A 238 9.10 -8.24 -9.94
CA ALA A 238 9.79 -6.97 -10.03
C ALA A 238 11.25 -7.11 -9.59
N PRO A 239 12.17 -6.24 -10.07
CA PRO A 239 13.58 -6.30 -9.71
C PRO A 239 13.80 -6.19 -8.19
N GLY A 240 14.76 -6.98 -7.67
CA GLY A 240 15.17 -6.94 -6.27
C GLY A 240 14.18 -7.56 -5.27
N GLN A 241 13.17 -8.31 -5.74
CA GLN A 241 12.29 -9.05 -4.84
C GLN A 241 12.98 -10.23 -4.18
N PHE A 242 12.73 -10.40 -2.89
CA PHE A 242 13.06 -11.64 -2.17
C PHE A 242 12.00 -12.72 -2.42
N ASN A 243 12.42 -13.97 -2.36
CA ASN A 243 11.48 -15.08 -2.22
C ASN A 243 10.70 -14.92 -0.89
N ALA A 244 9.41 -15.24 -0.90
CA ALA A 244 8.56 -15.06 0.28
C ALA A 244 9.04 -15.87 1.51
N ARG A 245 9.62 -17.05 1.30
CA ARG A 245 10.22 -17.86 2.39
C ARG A 245 11.40 -17.15 3.05
N ASP A 246 12.21 -16.46 2.26
CA ASP A 246 13.38 -15.76 2.79
C ASP A 246 12.95 -14.48 3.50
N LEU A 247 12.06 -13.70 2.89
CA LEU A 247 11.56 -12.47 3.51
C LEU A 247 10.80 -12.73 4.82
N SER A 248 10.12 -13.87 4.94
CA SER A 248 9.37 -14.23 6.16
C SER A 248 10.25 -14.51 7.39
N ARG A 249 11.56 -14.63 7.22
CA ARG A 249 12.54 -14.85 8.31
C ARG A 249 12.98 -13.54 8.98
N TYR A 250 12.80 -12.41 8.32
CA TYR A 250 13.08 -11.08 8.85
C TYR A 250 11.85 -10.52 9.59
#